data_a33deef596c0539335fee88a6812579c
#
_entry.id   a33deef596c0539335fee88a6812579c
#
_cell.length_a   1.000
_cell.length_b   1.000
_cell.length_c   1.000
_cell.angle_alpha   90.00
_cell.angle_beta   90.00
_cell.angle_gamma   90.00
#
_symmetry.space_group_name_H-M   'P 1'
#
loop_
_entity.id
_entity.type
_entity.pdbx_description
1 polymer ?
#
loop_
_entity_poly.entity_id
_entity_poly.type
_entity_poly.pdbx_seq_one_letter_code
_entity_poly.pdbx_strand_id
1 'polypeptide(L)'
;MDEASPAPAGIAKPVPPKTGRFKIPLPKLINLHKPSTVGIDIGHDYLRMVRIEETAGGKLEIIDRRRFAMPPKTSRDTPEFMAFLKSSLASICGSAKQQQSDLWVNMSAARVDVHHVRIPKVSKKQLNNVVYWTAKKENPFDEKEMIFDFETQGELIDQGIPKVAVMVYTAPRQEIEDLKALFFRIGRPLTGISIVPFAVQNLFRTAWIPAIEGTMANLFIGNDFSRIDVYSADNLVMTRGIKAGLSSMAEALVDRFNELKQDPEAPALTIEQSRKIIRSLSPDSPPLQETDAGVNLRKEDIFEMIQPALERLSRQVERTIEHYATMTPGERIVRIYISGAMNVYRPIVEYVGSQLGISSAVLDPLNEQKSVTCPDVEDIGCISERIAFGPALGLALSDSDHTPNLMFTYRDKEAQTSIKRINQAVFAGFMAVVLICSVAFTYQNHVISQKKAEIAGLETESARLGPPVDRDQLLKLVAKVKQRNELSRVYADRYLGMVLISELAALTPKHIRFTDLKITLAPASAGDAGKKEAAKARVEEITLEGLILGEREMFETSLAGYTMSLEASPLFRQVAIQKNSVEPYLKGEALHFILSIKVEEQVHG
;
A
#
# COMPACT_ATOMS: atom_id res chain seq x y z
N MET A 1 -3.84 92.79 -21.04
CA MET A 1 -3.33 93.29 -19.73
C MET A 1 -4.41 93.00 -18.72
N ASP A 2 -4.39 91.83 -18.14
CA ASP A 2 -5.13 91.54 -16.92
C ASP A 2 -4.49 90.31 -16.26
N GLU A 3 -3.88 90.56 -15.15
CA GLU A 3 -3.24 89.53 -14.30
C GLU A 3 -4.31 88.75 -13.56
N ALA A 4 -4.31 87.45 -13.76
CA ALA A 4 -5.13 86.50 -13.00
C ALA A 4 -4.29 85.87 -11.86
N SER A 5 -4.78 86.19 -10.65
CA SER A 5 -4.28 85.71 -9.37
C SER A 5 -4.40 84.15 -9.23
N PRO A 6 -3.43 83.43 -8.60
CA PRO A 6 -3.53 82.01 -8.46
C PRO A 6 -4.47 81.57 -7.32
N ALA A 7 -5.28 80.54 -7.57
CA ALA A 7 -6.18 79.90 -6.60
C ALA A 7 -5.42 79.08 -5.55
N PRO A 8 -5.94 78.89 -4.31
CA PRO A 8 -5.23 78.19 -3.23
C PRO A 8 -5.19 76.68 -3.43
N ALA A 9 -4.05 76.11 -3.05
CA ALA A 9 -3.75 74.66 -3.09
C ALA A 9 -4.71 73.84 -2.22
N GLY A 10 -5.41 72.92 -2.83
CA GLY A 10 -6.30 72.00 -2.15
C GLY A 10 -5.54 70.99 -1.29
N ILE A 11 -5.96 70.83 -0.07
CA ILE A 11 -5.46 69.86 0.92
C ILE A 11 -5.75 68.47 0.43
N ALA A 12 -4.71 67.71 0.14
CA ALA A 12 -4.81 66.30 -0.27
C ALA A 12 -5.38 65.44 0.88
N LYS A 13 -6.47 64.74 0.62
CA LYS A 13 -7.04 63.76 1.56
C LYS A 13 -6.05 62.59 1.75
N PRO A 14 -5.85 62.09 3.00
CA PRO A 14 -4.96 60.97 3.26
C PRO A 14 -5.50 59.71 2.59
N VAL A 15 -4.65 59.08 1.77
CA VAL A 15 -4.90 57.78 1.16
C VAL A 15 -4.87 56.71 2.26
N PRO A 16 -5.90 55.86 2.42
CA PRO A 16 -5.87 54.80 3.42
C PRO A 16 -4.77 53.80 3.07
N PRO A 17 -4.07 53.21 4.06
CA PRO A 17 -3.03 52.25 3.82
C PRO A 17 -3.65 51.02 3.15
N LYS A 18 -3.08 50.61 2.01
CA LYS A 18 -3.40 49.35 1.35
C LYS A 18 -3.07 48.23 2.32
N THR A 19 -4.09 47.66 2.95
CA THR A 19 -3.96 46.37 3.65
C THR A 19 -3.58 45.32 2.64
N GLY A 20 -2.31 45.04 2.54
CA GLY A 20 -1.80 43.91 1.80
C GLY A 20 -2.37 42.64 2.45
N ARG A 21 -3.43 42.07 1.86
CA ARG A 21 -3.81 40.69 2.15
C ARG A 21 -2.60 39.85 1.80
N PHE A 22 -1.83 39.42 2.78
CA PHE A 22 -0.91 38.33 2.68
C PHE A 22 -1.75 37.11 2.27
N LYS A 23 -1.79 36.82 0.98
CA LYS A 23 -2.21 35.50 0.47
C LYS A 23 -1.08 34.57 0.86
N ILE A 24 -1.24 33.88 1.99
CA ILE A 24 -0.48 32.68 2.29
C ILE A 24 -0.82 31.75 1.10
N PRO A 25 0.15 31.35 0.26
CA PRO A 25 -0.11 30.32 -0.72
C PRO A 25 -0.44 29.06 0.10
N LEU A 26 -1.72 28.72 0.19
CA LEU A 26 -2.11 27.39 0.62
C LEU A 26 -1.28 26.43 -0.25
N PRO A 27 -0.51 25.50 0.35
CA PRO A 27 0.13 24.47 -0.41
C PRO A 27 -1.00 23.88 -1.28
N LYS A 28 -0.77 23.79 -2.61
CA LYS A 28 -1.67 23.09 -3.52
C LYS A 28 -2.04 21.81 -2.78
N LEU A 29 -3.33 21.66 -2.46
CA LEU A 29 -3.85 20.41 -1.93
C LEU A 29 -3.16 19.31 -2.74
N ILE A 30 -2.37 18.51 -2.06
CA ILE A 30 -1.74 17.34 -2.64
C ILE A 30 -2.88 16.65 -3.38
N ASN A 31 -2.76 16.56 -4.68
CA ASN A 31 -3.68 15.77 -5.48
C ASN A 31 -3.59 14.36 -4.89
N LEU A 32 -4.54 14.00 -4.03
CA LEU A 32 -4.77 12.65 -3.54
C LEU A 32 -5.39 11.82 -4.68
N HIS A 33 -4.71 11.79 -5.83
CA HIS A 33 -4.95 10.72 -6.78
C HIS A 33 -4.49 9.45 -6.08
N LYS A 34 -5.41 8.52 -5.87
CA LYS A 34 -5.01 7.18 -5.46
C LYS A 34 -3.95 6.69 -6.43
N PRO A 35 -2.84 6.12 -5.94
CA PRO A 35 -1.80 5.60 -6.82
C PRO A 35 -2.44 4.55 -7.75
N SER A 36 -1.98 4.51 -9.00
CA SER A 36 -2.39 3.44 -9.92
C SER A 36 -1.92 2.09 -9.37
N THR A 37 -2.70 1.04 -9.57
CA THR A 37 -2.33 -0.32 -9.17
C THR A 37 -1.96 -1.13 -10.40
N VAL A 38 -0.85 -1.86 -10.33
CA VAL A 38 -0.37 -2.76 -11.38
C VAL A 38 -0.38 -4.19 -10.85
N GLY A 39 -1.19 -5.03 -11.46
CA GLY A 39 -1.19 -6.47 -11.23
C GLY A 39 -0.27 -7.18 -12.21
N ILE A 40 0.57 -8.07 -11.69
CA ILE A 40 1.64 -8.75 -12.40
C ILE A 40 1.45 -10.25 -12.27
N ASP A 41 1.20 -10.92 -13.37
CA ASP A 41 1.13 -12.38 -13.47
C ASP A 41 2.39 -12.91 -14.17
N ILE A 42 3.28 -13.55 -13.39
CA ILE A 42 4.49 -14.20 -13.91
C ILE A 42 4.15 -15.66 -14.26
N GLY A 43 3.60 -15.86 -15.44
CA GLY A 43 3.28 -17.17 -15.97
C GLY A 43 4.51 -17.94 -16.47
N HIS A 44 4.29 -19.13 -17.02
CA HIS A 44 5.36 -19.95 -17.60
C HIS A 44 5.82 -19.40 -18.97
N ASP A 45 4.88 -19.10 -19.85
CA ASP A 45 5.16 -18.69 -21.23
C ASP A 45 5.11 -17.18 -21.41
N TYR A 46 4.37 -16.48 -20.57
CA TYR A 46 4.13 -15.04 -20.68
C TYR A 46 4.12 -14.36 -19.33
N LEU A 47 4.69 -13.16 -19.31
CA LEU A 47 4.49 -12.16 -18.27
C LEU A 47 3.30 -11.28 -18.70
N ARG A 48 2.23 -11.22 -17.89
CA ARG A 48 1.07 -10.37 -18.12
C ARG A 48 0.97 -9.31 -17.05
N MET A 49 0.66 -8.10 -17.46
CA MET A 49 0.51 -6.98 -16.55
C MET A 49 -0.73 -6.17 -16.92
N VAL A 50 -1.45 -5.73 -15.91
CA VAL A 50 -2.60 -4.83 -16.05
C VAL A 50 -2.42 -3.67 -15.10
N ARG A 51 -2.60 -2.45 -15.59
CA ARG A 51 -2.62 -1.23 -14.79
C ARG A 51 -4.02 -0.68 -14.73
N ILE A 52 -4.50 -0.41 -13.52
CA ILE A 52 -5.77 0.25 -13.27
C ILE A 52 -5.60 1.55 -12.51
N GLU A 53 -6.54 2.46 -12.69
CA GLU A 53 -6.66 3.70 -11.94
C GLU A 53 -8.13 3.90 -11.52
N GLU A 54 -8.34 4.59 -10.40
CA GLU A 54 -9.66 5.01 -9.96
C GLU A 54 -9.96 6.39 -10.57
N THR A 55 -11.02 6.48 -11.34
CA THR A 55 -11.48 7.75 -11.93
C THR A 55 -12.05 8.67 -10.85
N ALA A 56 -12.20 9.95 -11.17
CA ALA A 56 -12.79 10.94 -10.24
C ALA A 56 -14.21 10.55 -9.75
N GLY A 57 -14.89 9.64 -10.44
CA GLY A 57 -16.19 9.09 -10.06
C GLY A 57 -16.12 7.82 -9.17
N GLY A 58 -14.94 7.39 -8.75
CA GLY A 58 -14.79 6.16 -7.95
C GLY A 58 -14.85 4.86 -8.76
N LYS A 59 -14.90 4.94 -10.09
CA LYS A 59 -14.92 3.77 -10.96
C LYS A 59 -13.50 3.34 -11.31
N LEU A 60 -13.23 2.03 -11.24
CA LEU A 60 -11.95 1.45 -11.64
C LEU A 60 -11.91 1.25 -13.16
N GLU A 61 -10.86 1.72 -13.81
CA GLU A 61 -10.66 1.60 -15.25
C GLU A 61 -9.27 1.04 -15.56
N ILE A 62 -9.19 0.19 -16.59
CA ILE A 62 -7.92 -0.33 -17.10
C ILE A 62 -7.28 0.78 -17.94
N ILE A 63 -6.09 1.22 -17.53
CA ILE A 63 -5.33 2.26 -18.24
C ILE A 63 -4.36 1.64 -19.25
N ASP A 64 -3.74 0.51 -18.89
CA ASP A 64 -2.79 -0.19 -19.74
C ASP A 64 -2.81 -1.69 -19.43
N ARG A 65 -2.53 -2.51 -20.44
CA ARG A 65 -2.37 -3.95 -20.31
C ARG A 65 -1.28 -4.42 -21.28
N ARG A 66 -0.37 -5.26 -20.80
CA ARG A 66 0.76 -5.72 -21.62
C ARG A 66 1.04 -7.19 -21.40
N ARG A 67 1.47 -7.82 -22.48
CA ARG A 67 1.94 -9.20 -22.49
C ARG A 67 3.35 -9.24 -23.09
N PHE A 68 4.23 -9.98 -22.43
CA PHE A 68 5.59 -10.23 -22.90
C PHE A 68 5.87 -11.71 -22.89
N ALA A 69 6.45 -12.25 -23.98
CA ALA A 69 6.91 -13.62 -24.01
C ALA A 69 8.06 -13.79 -23.01
N MET A 70 8.02 -14.86 -22.23
CA MET A 70 9.11 -15.17 -21.30
C MET A 70 10.37 -15.57 -22.05
N PRO A 71 11.55 -15.12 -21.61
CA PRO A 71 12.81 -15.57 -22.20
C PRO A 71 12.95 -17.10 -22.06
N PRO A 72 13.33 -17.81 -23.11
CA PRO A 72 13.43 -19.25 -23.07
C PRO A 72 14.51 -19.71 -22.09
N LYS A 73 14.21 -20.73 -21.26
CA LYS A 73 15.13 -21.40 -20.32
C LYS A 73 15.78 -20.47 -19.27
N THR A 74 15.14 -19.34 -18.92
CA THR A 74 15.70 -18.37 -18.00
C THR A 74 15.14 -18.60 -16.59
N SER A 75 16.02 -18.82 -15.61
CA SER A 75 15.64 -18.84 -14.18
C SER A 75 15.36 -17.41 -13.68
N ARG A 76 14.48 -17.29 -12.68
CA ARG A 76 14.11 -15.99 -12.06
C ARG A 76 15.30 -15.27 -11.41
N ASP A 77 16.39 -15.97 -11.12
CA ASP A 77 17.58 -15.42 -10.46
C ASP A 77 18.64 -14.89 -11.44
N THR A 78 18.40 -15.00 -12.74
CA THR A 78 19.38 -14.60 -13.75
C THR A 78 19.33 -13.09 -14.03
N PRO A 79 20.49 -12.47 -14.36
CA PRO A 79 20.53 -11.06 -14.76
C PRO A 79 19.65 -10.75 -15.97
N GLU A 80 19.51 -11.69 -16.90
CA GLU A 80 18.68 -11.59 -18.09
C GLU A 80 17.20 -11.46 -17.71
N PHE A 81 16.73 -12.29 -16.77
CA PHE A 81 15.36 -12.20 -16.28
C PHE A 81 15.11 -10.87 -15.55
N MET A 82 16.06 -10.43 -14.72
CA MET A 82 15.95 -9.12 -14.04
C MET A 82 15.88 -7.96 -15.03
N ALA A 83 16.71 -7.98 -16.08
CA ALA A 83 16.69 -6.97 -17.14
C ALA A 83 15.36 -6.99 -17.92
N PHE A 84 14.88 -8.18 -18.28
CA PHE A 84 13.57 -8.37 -18.91
C PHE A 84 12.44 -7.84 -18.04
N LEU A 85 12.37 -8.21 -16.77
CA LEU A 85 11.32 -7.77 -15.85
C LEU A 85 11.37 -6.25 -15.64
N LYS A 86 12.58 -5.68 -15.50
CA LYS A 86 12.78 -4.24 -15.35
C LYS A 86 12.29 -3.46 -16.58
N SER A 87 12.63 -3.91 -17.79
CA SER A 87 12.18 -3.26 -19.02
C SER A 87 10.67 -3.38 -19.21
N SER A 88 10.10 -4.55 -18.92
CA SER A 88 8.65 -4.79 -18.99
C SER A 88 7.88 -3.91 -18.01
N LEU A 89 8.36 -3.78 -16.76
CA LEU A 89 7.75 -2.87 -15.77
C LEU A 89 7.89 -1.40 -16.15
N ALA A 90 9.02 -1.01 -16.73
CA ALA A 90 9.22 0.37 -17.18
C ALA A 90 8.24 0.75 -18.29
N SER A 91 7.85 -0.20 -19.14
CA SER A 91 6.90 0.04 -20.22
C SER A 91 5.48 0.32 -19.74
N ILE A 92 5.02 -0.28 -18.64
CA ILE A 92 3.66 -0.11 -18.11
C ILE A 92 3.59 0.94 -16.99
N CYS A 93 4.62 1.04 -16.15
CA CYS A 93 4.66 1.99 -15.03
C CYS A 93 5.27 3.35 -15.38
N GLY A 94 5.88 3.50 -16.56
CA GLY A 94 6.69 4.68 -16.89
C GLY A 94 8.01 4.73 -16.09
N SER A 95 8.73 5.86 -16.18
CA SER A 95 9.99 6.01 -15.45
C SER A 95 9.76 6.04 -13.94
N ALA A 96 10.68 5.44 -13.15
CA ALA A 96 10.57 5.31 -11.69
C ALA A 96 10.39 6.65 -10.94
N LYS A 97 10.68 7.77 -11.59
CA LYS A 97 10.57 9.12 -11.01
C LYS A 97 9.19 9.76 -11.19
N GLN A 98 8.31 9.23 -12.04
CA GLN A 98 7.10 9.92 -12.46
C GLN A 98 5.80 9.44 -11.82
N GLN A 99 5.71 8.18 -11.40
CA GLN A 99 4.45 7.67 -10.84
C GLN A 99 4.70 6.54 -9.85
N GLN A 100 4.25 6.73 -8.62
CA GLN A 100 4.25 5.71 -7.58
C GLN A 100 3.02 4.82 -7.82
N SER A 101 3.24 3.64 -8.41
CA SER A 101 2.19 2.64 -8.61
C SER A 101 2.34 1.54 -7.56
N ASP A 102 1.22 1.07 -7.05
CA ASP A 102 1.16 -0.09 -6.18
C ASP A 102 1.34 -1.36 -7.02
N LEU A 103 2.35 -2.17 -6.71
CA LEU A 103 2.68 -3.38 -7.46
C LEU A 103 2.23 -4.62 -6.70
N TRP A 104 1.37 -5.41 -7.32
CA TRP A 104 0.92 -6.69 -6.83
C TRP A 104 1.35 -7.82 -7.76
N VAL A 105 1.92 -8.89 -7.19
CA VAL A 105 2.40 -10.05 -7.95
C VAL A 105 1.79 -11.34 -7.40
N ASN A 106 1.58 -12.33 -8.26
CA ASN A 106 1.23 -13.67 -7.83
C ASN A 106 2.47 -14.51 -7.52
N MET A 107 2.32 -15.36 -6.53
CA MET A 107 3.19 -16.54 -6.33
C MET A 107 2.46 -17.83 -6.68
N SER A 108 3.19 -18.93 -6.75
CA SER A 108 2.59 -20.22 -7.07
C SER A 108 1.59 -20.67 -6.00
N ALA A 109 0.33 -20.82 -6.37
CA ALA A 109 -0.69 -21.36 -5.47
C ALA A 109 -0.48 -22.83 -5.09
N ALA A 110 0.33 -23.58 -5.85
CA ALA A 110 0.60 -25.00 -5.58
C ALA A 110 1.36 -25.23 -4.26
N ARG A 111 2.06 -24.22 -3.76
CA ARG A 111 2.84 -24.27 -2.51
C ARG A 111 2.19 -23.53 -1.35
N VAL A 112 1.04 -22.92 -1.60
CA VAL A 112 0.26 -22.20 -0.59
C VAL A 112 -0.88 -23.11 -0.15
N ASP A 113 -0.91 -23.43 1.14
CA ASP A 113 -2.03 -24.15 1.72
C ASP A 113 -3.08 -23.15 2.19
N VAL A 114 -4.32 -23.37 1.75
CA VAL A 114 -5.46 -22.51 2.11
C VAL A 114 -6.60 -23.42 2.57
N HIS A 115 -7.06 -23.24 3.80
CA HIS A 115 -8.15 -24.04 4.35
C HIS A 115 -8.99 -23.24 5.35
N HIS A 116 -10.18 -23.76 5.63
CA HIS A 116 -11.12 -23.18 6.56
C HIS A 116 -11.00 -23.81 7.94
N VAL A 117 -10.94 -22.95 8.96
CA VAL A 117 -11.11 -23.36 10.35
C VAL A 117 -12.34 -22.70 10.96
N ARG A 118 -13.03 -23.40 11.85
CA ARG A 118 -14.16 -22.88 12.62
C ARG A 118 -13.78 -22.80 14.07
N ILE A 119 -13.74 -21.59 14.60
CA ILE A 119 -13.37 -21.34 15.98
C ILE A 119 -14.57 -20.86 16.79
N PRO A 120 -14.62 -21.11 18.11
CA PRO A 120 -15.62 -20.48 18.98
C PRO A 120 -15.54 -18.96 18.88
N LYS A 121 -16.69 -18.29 19.05
CA LYS A 121 -16.71 -16.82 19.13
C LYS A 121 -15.97 -16.38 20.39
N VAL A 122 -14.85 -15.68 20.21
CA VAL A 122 -13.96 -15.18 21.27
C VAL A 122 -13.76 -13.67 21.17
N SER A 123 -13.17 -13.06 22.19
CA SER A 123 -12.82 -11.64 22.15
C SER A 123 -11.76 -11.36 21.08
N LYS A 124 -11.75 -10.14 20.53
CA LYS A 124 -10.74 -9.71 19.51
C LYS A 124 -9.29 -9.92 19.97
N LYS A 125 -9.02 -9.81 21.27
CA LYS A 125 -7.67 -10.03 21.83
C LYS A 125 -7.24 -11.50 21.81
N GLN A 126 -8.18 -12.42 21.88
CA GLN A 126 -7.92 -13.86 21.90
C GLN A 126 -7.97 -14.48 20.49
N LEU A 127 -8.60 -13.80 19.54
CA LEU A 127 -8.85 -14.31 18.20
C LEU A 127 -7.59 -14.85 17.54
N ASN A 128 -6.54 -14.04 17.49
CA ASN A 128 -5.27 -14.40 16.82
C ASN A 128 -4.67 -15.69 17.40
N ASN A 129 -4.66 -15.83 18.72
CA ASN A 129 -4.13 -17.02 19.38
C ASN A 129 -4.99 -18.27 19.14
N VAL A 130 -6.32 -18.12 19.21
CA VAL A 130 -7.24 -19.25 18.99
C VAL A 130 -7.15 -19.73 17.55
N VAL A 131 -7.15 -18.81 16.57
CA VAL A 131 -6.99 -19.16 15.14
C VAL A 131 -5.65 -19.88 14.91
N TYR A 132 -4.56 -19.29 15.40
CA TYR A 132 -3.23 -19.85 15.24
C TYR A 132 -3.11 -21.29 15.75
N TRP A 133 -3.54 -21.52 17.01
CA TRP A 133 -3.43 -22.86 17.60
C TRP A 133 -4.39 -23.87 16.99
N THR A 134 -5.58 -23.44 16.57
CA THR A 134 -6.53 -24.30 15.84
C THR A 134 -5.95 -24.71 14.50
N ALA A 135 -5.47 -23.77 13.71
CA ALA A 135 -4.85 -24.05 12.42
C ALA A 135 -3.62 -24.95 12.53
N LYS A 136 -2.75 -24.69 13.50
CA LYS A 136 -1.54 -25.49 13.75
C LYS A 136 -1.84 -26.91 14.21
N LYS A 137 -2.97 -27.12 14.90
CA LYS A 137 -3.44 -28.44 15.31
C LYS A 137 -4.03 -29.21 14.14
N GLU A 138 -4.80 -28.57 13.26
CA GLU A 138 -5.45 -29.20 12.10
C GLU A 138 -4.45 -29.51 11.00
N ASN A 139 -3.55 -28.55 10.68
CA ASN A 139 -2.51 -28.70 9.69
C ASN A 139 -1.18 -28.16 10.23
N PRO A 140 -0.30 -29.02 10.78
CA PRO A 140 0.98 -28.59 11.36
C PRO A 140 1.91 -27.97 10.31
N PHE A 141 2.50 -26.81 10.63
CA PHE A 141 3.47 -26.10 9.79
C PHE A 141 4.66 -25.61 10.64
N ASP A 142 5.82 -25.44 9.98
CA ASP A 142 7.00 -24.83 10.61
C ASP A 142 7.00 -23.31 10.37
N GLU A 143 6.96 -22.51 11.43
CA GLU A 143 6.98 -21.05 11.38
C GLU A 143 8.30 -20.46 10.83
N LYS A 144 9.38 -21.25 10.85
CA LYS A 144 10.66 -20.80 10.28
C LYS A 144 10.63 -20.84 8.75
N GLU A 145 9.97 -21.86 8.19
CA GLU A 145 9.90 -22.09 6.75
C GLU A 145 8.65 -21.48 6.12
N MET A 146 7.55 -21.42 6.89
CA MET A 146 6.26 -20.95 6.39
C MET A 146 5.85 -19.64 7.06
N ILE A 147 5.23 -18.76 6.33
CA ILE A 147 4.42 -17.68 6.90
C ILE A 147 3.02 -18.23 7.19
N PHE A 148 2.36 -17.66 8.18
CA PHE A 148 0.97 -17.94 8.51
C PHE A 148 0.22 -16.63 8.62
N ASP A 149 -0.94 -16.57 7.97
CA ASP A 149 -1.89 -15.47 8.13
C ASP A 149 -3.32 -15.98 7.98
N PHE A 150 -4.32 -15.17 8.27
CA PHE A 150 -5.72 -15.55 8.20
C PHE A 150 -6.64 -14.35 7.95
N GLU A 151 -7.85 -14.65 7.47
CA GLU A 151 -8.94 -13.70 7.27
C GLU A 151 -10.22 -14.24 7.91
N THR A 152 -10.92 -13.40 8.68
CA THR A 152 -12.24 -13.77 9.24
C THR A 152 -13.30 -13.54 8.19
N GLN A 153 -14.10 -14.57 7.92
CA GLN A 153 -15.14 -14.54 6.87
C GLN A 153 -16.56 -14.30 7.40
N GLY A 154 -16.73 -14.28 8.70
CA GLY A 154 -18.01 -14.00 9.33
C GLY A 154 -18.35 -14.92 10.49
N GLU A 155 -19.50 -14.68 11.09
CA GLU A 155 -20.04 -15.49 12.17
C GLU A 155 -21.05 -16.50 11.59
N LEU A 156 -21.03 -17.71 12.10
CA LEU A 156 -21.98 -18.77 11.73
C LEU A 156 -22.44 -19.51 12.99
N ILE A 157 -23.58 -20.17 12.89
CA ILE A 157 -24.07 -21.06 13.95
C ILE A 157 -23.80 -22.50 13.49
N ASP A 158 -22.94 -23.19 14.23
CA ASP A 158 -22.60 -24.58 13.99
C ASP A 158 -23.05 -25.42 15.19
N GLN A 159 -23.98 -26.37 14.97
CA GLN A 159 -24.59 -27.20 16.02
C GLN A 159 -25.20 -26.38 17.18
N GLY A 160 -25.78 -25.22 16.87
CA GLY A 160 -26.36 -24.32 17.88
C GLY A 160 -25.37 -23.46 18.64
N ILE A 161 -24.08 -23.55 18.33
CA ILE A 161 -23.01 -22.77 18.96
C ILE A 161 -22.53 -21.68 18.01
N PRO A 162 -22.44 -20.41 18.44
CA PRO A 162 -21.89 -19.35 17.62
C PRO A 162 -20.38 -19.56 17.41
N LYS A 163 -19.99 -19.69 16.14
CA LYS A 163 -18.60 -19.84 15.70
C LYS A 163 -18.22 -18.73 14.73
N VAL A 164 -16.94 -18.51 14.55
CA VAL A 164 -16.37 -17.64 13.52
C VAL A 164 -15.72 -18.52 12.45
N ALA A 165 -16.10 -18.30 11.20
CA ALA A 165 -15.44 -18.89 10.05
C ALA A 165 -14.18 -18.09 9.75
N VAL A 166 -13.05 -18.79 9.62
CA VAL A 166 -11.76 -18.19 9.35
C VAL A 166 -11.07 -18.93 8.20
N MET A 167 -10.69 -18.19 7.18
CA MET A 167 -9.79 -18.68 6.15
C MET A 167 -8.36 -18.51 6.64
N VAL A 168 -7.64 -19.60 6.73
CA VAL A 168 -6.21 -19.62 7.10
C VAL A 168 -5.36 -19.99 5.89
N TYR A 169 -4.19 -19.43 5.80
CA TYR A 169 -3.25 -19.74 4.73
C TYR A 169 -1.82 -19.73 5.21
N THR A 170 -1.05 -20.68 4.68
CA THR A 170 0.39 -20.76 4.89
C THR A 170 1.11 -20.76 3.55
N ALA A 171 2.26 -20.07 3.49
CA ALA A 171 3.05 -19.95 2.27
C ALA A 171 4.55 -20.05 2.58
N PRO A 172 5.38 -20.58 1.65
CA PRO A 172 6.82 -20.66 1.84
C PRO A 172 7.44 -19.27 2.00
N ARG A 173 8.10 -19.05 3.14
CA ARG A 173 8.76 -17.79 3.46
C ARG A 173 9.83 -17.42 2.44
N GLN A 174 10.65 -18.39 2.04
CA GLN A 174 11.75 -18.17 1.12
C GLN A 174 11.27 -17.63 -0.23
N GLU A 175 10.20 -18.19 -0.79
CA GLU A 175 9.65 -17.76 -2.08
C GLU A 175 9.14 -16.31 -2.03
N ILE A 176 8.55 -15.90 -0.89
CA ILE A 176 8.11 -14.53 -0.65
C ILE A 176 9.29 -13.57 -0.56
N GLU A 177 10.33 -13.95 0.19
CA GLU A 177 11.54 -13.12 0.32
C GLU A 177 12.30 -13.02 -1.01
N ASP A 178 12.35 -14.10 -1.80
CA ASP A 178 12.95 -14.09 -3.13
C ASP A 178 12.22 -13.13 -4.09
N LEU A 179 10.88 -13.15 -4.09
CA LEU A 179 10.09 -12.20 -4.87
C LEU A 179 10.31 -10.75 -4.39
N LYS A 180 10.28 -10.51 -3.09
CA LYS A 180 10.57 -9.18 -2.53
C LYS A 180 11.96 -8.69 -2.94
N ALA A 181 12.97 -9.54 -2.81
CA ALA A 181 14.35 -9.21 -3.17
C ALA A 181 14.50 -8.95 -4.67
N LEU A 182 13.86 -9.74 -5.53
CA LEU A 182 13.85 -9.54 -6.97
C LEU A 182 13.32 -8.14 -7.34
N PHE A 183 12.14 -7.78 -6.86
CA PHE A 183 11.52 -6.49 -7.17
C PHE A 183 12.26 -5.32 -6.51
N PHE A 184 12.84 -5.50 -5.34
CA PHE A 184 13.70 -4.50 -4.70
C PHE A 184 14.96 -4.23 -5.53
N ARG A 185 15.65 -5.26 -6.04
CA ARG A 185 16.86 -5.13 -6.89
C ARG A 185 16.59 -4.38 -8.19
N ILE A 186 15.42 -4.53 -8.78
CA ILE A 186 15.06 -3.76 -9.99
C ILE A 186 14.56 -2.35 -9.69
N GLY A 187 14.54 -1.93 -8.41
CA GLY A 187 14.13 -0.59 -7.97
C GLY A 187 12.62 -0.35 -7.98
N ARG A 188 11.83 -1.42 -7.89
CA ARG A 188 10.36 -1.37 -7.88
C ARG A 188 9.83 -2.28 -6.75
N PRO A 189 9.83 -1.81 -5.50
CA PRO A 189 9.36 -2.62 -4.38
C PRO A 189 7.89 -2.99 -4.54
N LEU A 190 7.53 -4.19 -4.11
CA LEU A 190 6.15 -4.69 -4.13
C LEU A 190 5.32 -4.05 -3.01
N THR A 191 4.06 -3.79 -3.31
CA THR A 191 3.02 -3.45 -2.33
C THR A 191 2.37 -4.72 -1.78
N GLY A 192 2.23 -5.76 -2.63
CA GLY A 192 1.65 -7.03 -2.21
C GLY A 192 2.07 -8.25 -3.03
N ILE A 193 2.02 -9.40 -2.37
CA ILE A 193 2.15 -10.72 -2.97
C ILE A 193 0.87 -11.50 -2.63
N SER A 194 0.24 -12.10 -3.63
CA SER A 194 -0.97 -12.88 -3.44
C SER A 194 -0.94 -14.15 -4.30
N ILE A 195 -2.04 -14.87 -4.38
CA ILE A 195 -2.21 -16.05 -5.23
C ILE A 195 -3.40 -15.87 -6.18
N VAL A 196 -3.41 -16.62 -7.26
CA VAL A 196 -4.48 -16.55 -8.27
C VAL A 196 -5.89 -16.70 -7.68
N PRO A 197 -6.19 -17.59 -6.72
CA PRO A 197 -7.51 -17.66 -6.10
C PRO A 197 -7.97 -16.34 -5.47
N PHE A 198 -7.09 -15.63 -4.77
CA PHE A 198 -7.43 -14.33 -4.20
C PHE A 198 -7.51 -13.22 -5.27
N ALA A 199 -6.74 -13.33 -6.35
CA ALA A 199 -6.88 -12.44 -7.50
C ALA A 199 -8.26 -12.62 -8.16
N VAL A 200 -8.72 -13.84 -8.36
CA VAL A 200 -10.07 -14.14 -8.88
C VAL A 200 -11.16 -13.67 -7.90
N GLN A 201 -10.96 -13.81 -6.59
CA GLN A 201 -11.85 -13.24 -5.57
C GLN A 201 -12.07 -11.73 -5.77
N ASN A 202 -11.01 -11.00 -6.10
CA ASN A 202 -11.12 -9.55 -6.32
C ASN A 202 -12.00 -9.22 -7.54
N LEU A 203 -12.02 -10.06 -8.58
CA LEU A 203 -12.92 -9.87 -9.73
C LEU A 203 -14.40 -9.90 -9.30
N PHE A 204 -14.75 -10.76 -8.34
CA PHE A 204 -16.12 -10.84 -7.80
C PHE A 204 -16.38 -9.72 -6.79
N ARG A 205 -15.48 -9.52 -5.82
CA ARG A 205 -15.62 -8.52 -4.76
C ARG A 205 -15.75 -7.08 -5.28
N THR A 206 -15.03 -6.74 -6.34
CA THR A 206 -15.14 -5.41 -6.98
C THR A 206 -16.28 -5.31 -7.98
N ALA A 207 -17.12 -6.34 -8.08
CA ALA A 207 -18.17 -6.48 -9.09
C ALA A 207 -17.62 -6.26 -10.53
N TRP A 208 -16.34 -6.53 -10.74
CA TRP A 208 -15.75 -6.50 -12.08
C TRP A 208 -16.43 -7.55 -12.97
N ILE A 209 -16.60 -8.75 -12.44
CA ILE A 209 -17.52 -9.75 -12.98
C ILE A 209 -18.84 -9.60 -12.21
N PRO A 210 -19.98 -9.52 -12.92
CA PRO A 210 -21.26 -9.34 -12.26
C PRO A 210 -21.50 -10.40 -11.19
N ALA A 211 -21.93 -9.97 -10.01
CA ALA A 211 -22.28 -10.85 -8.93
C ALA A 211 -23.48 -11.73 -9.34
N ILE A 212 -23.45 -12.99 -8.93
CA ILE A 212 -24.53 -13.96 -9.09
C ILE A 212 -24.98 -14.35 -7.68
N GLU A 213 -26.27 -14.38 -7.45
CA GLU A 213 -26.78 -14.87 -6.18
C GLU A 213 -26.42 -16.34 -5.98
N GLY A 214 -25.73 -16.64 -4.87
CA GLY A 214 -25.31 -17.98 -4.51
C GLY A 214 -23.80 -18.20 -4.58
N THR A 215 -23.40 -19.45 -4.36
CA THR A 215 -21.99 -19.86 -4.35
C THR A 215 -21.52 -20.18 -5.77
N MET A 216 -20.32 -19.72 -6.11
CA MET A 216 -19.68 -19.95 -7.41
C MET A 216 -18.43 -20.80 -7.24
N ALA A 217 -18.08 -21.54 -8.29
CA ALA A 217 -16.78 -22.22 -8.37
C ALA A 217 -16.00 -21.73 -9.59
N ASN A 218 -14.66 -21.75 -9.51
CA ASN A 218 -13.78 -21.58 -10.64
C ASN A 218 -12.90 -22.83 -10.77
N LEU A 219 -13.03 -23.56 -11.87
CA LEU A 219 -12.15 -24.68 -12.21
C LEU A 219 -11.06 -24.17 -13.13
N PHE A 220 -9.87 -24.03 -12.60
CA PHE A 220 -8.66 -23.76 -13.37
C PHE A 220 -8.09 -25.07 -13.89
N ILE A 221 -7.96 -25.22 -15.21
CA ILE A 221 -7.33 -26.38 -15.87
C ILE A 221 -5.95 -25.95 -16.36
N GLY A 222 -4.91 -26.37 -15.64
CA GLY A 222 -3.51 -26.11 -15.99
C GLY A 222 -2.88 -27.23 -16.84
N ASN A 223 -1.57 -27.16 -17.01
CA ASN A 223 -0.85 -28.20 -17.79
C ASN A 223 -0.81 -29.54 -17.03
N ASP A 224 -0.27 -29.56 -15.82
CA ASP A 224 -0.04 -30.81 -15.06
C ASP A 224 -0.97 -30.94 -13.84
N PHE A 225 -1.67 -29.89 -13.48
CA PHE A 225 -2.63 -29.88 -12.39
C PHE A 225 -3.83 -28.98 -12.74
N SER A 226 -4.95 -29.26 -12.10
CA SER A 226 -6.12 -28.39 -12.07
C SER A 226 -6.39 -27.95 -10.64
N ARG A 227 -7.20 -26.93 -10.48
CA ARG A 227 -7.60 -26.43 -9.17
C ARG A 227 -9.05 -26.00 -9.22
N ILE A 228 -9.80 -26.36 -8.20
CA ILE A 228 -11.13 -25.83 -7.97
C ILE A 228 -11.11 -24.87 -6.79
N ASP A 229 -11.59 -23.66 -7.02
CA ASP A 229 -11.74 -22.59 -6.04
C ASP A 229 -13.25 -22.32 -5.88
N VAL A 230 -13.76 -22.31 -4.66
CA VAL A 230 -15.18 -22.03 -4.35
C VAL A 230 -15.29 -20.68 -3.69
N TYR A 231 -16.23 -19.86 -4.16
CA TYR A 231 -16.49 -18.52 -3.66
C TYR A 231 -17.92 -18.39 -3.18
N SER A 232 -18.11 -17.96 -1.94
CA SER A 232 -19.41 -17.65 -1.34
C SER A 232 -19.40 -16.23 -0.81
N ALA A 233 -20.45 -15.46 -1.08
CA ALA A 233 -20.52 -14.04 -0.74
C ALA A 233 -19.26 -13.26 -1.14
N ASP A 234 -18.77 -13.49 -2.36
CA ASP A 234 -17.57 -12.90 -2.96
C ASP A 234 -16.23 -13.21 -2.25
N ASN A 235 -16.22 -14.15 -1.32
CA ASN A 235 -15.02 -14.60 -0.62
C ASN A 235 -14.65 -16.03 -1.02
N LEU A 236 -13.35 -16.29 -1.13
CA LEU A 236 -12.82 -17.63 -1.30
C LEU A 236 -13.14 -18.44 -0.04
N VAL A 237 -13.86 -19.54 -0.19
CA VAL A 237 -14.24 -20.40 0.93
C VAL A 237 -13.57 -21.78 0.86
N MET A 238 -13.11 -22.19 -0.30
CA MET A 238 -12.38 -23.45 -0.46
C MET A 238 -11.47 -23.37 -1.69
N THR A 239 -10.29 -23.95 -1.60
CA THR A 239 -9.44 -24.24 -2.76
C THR A 239 -8.89 -25.66 -2.66
N ARG A 240 -8.85 -26.36 -3.78
CA ARG A 240 -8.31 -27.73 -3.84
C ARG A 240 -7.60 -27.99 -5.14
N GLY A 241 -6.36 -28.44 -5.05
CA GLY A 241 -5.57 -28.92 -6.17
C GLY A 241 -5.99 -30.34 -6.59
N ILE A 242 -6.00 -30.59 -7.89
CA ILE A 242 -6.29 -31.87 -8.52
C ILE A 242 -5.10 -32.22 -9.40
N LYS A 243 -4.51 -33.41 -9.20
CA LYS A 243 -3.37 -33.91 -10.00
C LYS A 243 -3.85 -34.44 -11.36
N ALA A 244 -4.52 -33.60 -12.13
CA ALA A 244 -4.95 -33.86 -13.50
C ALA A 244 -5.00 -32.52 -14.23
N GLY A 245 -4.61 -32.48 -15.49
CA GLY A 245 -4.58 -31.29 -16.31
C GLY A 245 -4.49 -31.64 -17.80
N LEU A 246 -3.98 -30.71 -18.59
CA LEU A 246 -3.78 -30.92 -20.04
C LEU A 246 -2.90 -32.13 -20.35
N SER A 247 -1.89 -32.40 -19.50
CA SER A 247 -1.03 -33.58 -19.66
C SER A 247 -1.80 -34.90 -19.59
N SER A 248 -2.76 -35.01 -18.67
CA SER A 248 -3.63 -36.19 -18.56
C SER A 248 -4.54 -36.37 -19.79
N MET A 249 -4.95 -35.27 -20.40
CA MET A 249 -5.72 -35.27 -21.66
C MET A 249 -4.81 -35.66 -22.83
N ALA A 250 -3.56 -35.15 -22.82
CA ALA A 250 -2.57 -35.50 -23.83
C ALA A 250 -2.21 -37.00 -23.83
N GLU A 251 -2.06 -37.56 -22.62
CA GLU A 251 -1.86 -39.00 -22.45
C GLU A 251 -3.05 -39.80 -23.00
N ALA A 252 -4.28 -39.42 -22.63
CA ALA A 252 -5.48 -40.11 -23.13
C ALA A 252 -5.60 -40.02 -24.66
N LEU A 253 -5.25 -38.87 -25.25
CA LEU A 253 -5.21 -38.71 -26.71
C LEU A 253 -4.15 -39.60 -27.35
N VAL A 254 -2.95 -39.67 -26.79
CA VAL A 254 -1.86 -40.55 -27.29
C VAL A 254 -2.29 -41.98 -27.26
N ASP A 255 -2.82 -42.44 -26.13
CA ASP A 255 -3.26 -43.83 -25.97
C ASP A 255 -4.33 -44.18 -27.01
N ARG A 256 -5.39 -43.35 -27.08
CA ARG A 256 -6.51 -43.62 -27.99
C ARG A 256 -6.14 -43.49 -29.46
N PHE A 257 -5.31 -42.49 -29.82
CA PHE A 257 -4.83 -42.35 -31.20
C PHE A 257 -3.98 -43.55 -31.64
N ASN A 258 -3.07 -44.00 -30.76
CA ASN A 258 -2.20 -45.15 -31.08
C ASN A 258 -2.97 -46.48 -31.12
N GLU A 259 -4.05 -46.64 -30.33
CA GLU A 259 -4.97 -47.81 -30.44
C GLU A 259 -5.73 -47.85 -31.77
N LEU A 260 -6.15 -46.68 -32.28
CA LEU A 260 -6.95 -46.57 -33.50
C LEU A 260 -6.12 -46.57 -34.78
N LYS A 261 -4.79 -46.65 -34.69
CA LYS A 261 -3.90 -46.73 -35.85
C LYS A 261 -4.23 -47.90 -36.72
N GLN A 262 -4.40 -47.66 -38.02
CA GLN A 262 -4.57 -48.70 -39.03
C GLN A 262 -3.25 -49.31 -39.47
N ASP A 263 -2.16 -48.55 -39.41
CA ASP A 263 -0.82 -48.97 -39.78
C ASP A 263 0.09 -49.10 -38.55
N PRO A 264 0.52 -50.31 -38.15
CA PRO A 264 1.41 -50.51 -37.01
C PRO A 264 2.80 -49.86 -37.18
N GLU A 265 3.27 -49.68 -38.42
CA GLU A 265 4.58 -49.08 -38.73
C GLU A 265 4.56 -47.56 -38.71
N ALA A 266 3.38 -46.93 -38.73
CA ALA A 266 3.29 -45.48 -38.62
C ALA A 266 3.87 -44.97 -37.27
N PRO A 267 4.57 -43.82 -37.23
CA PRO A 267 5.15 -43.33 -36.00
C PRO A 267 4.07 -43.07 -34.91
N ALA A 268 4.39 -43.47 -33.67
CA ALA A 268 3.50 -43.24 -32.54
C ALA A 268 3.37 -41.75 -32.26
N LEU A 269 2.16 -41.30 -31.86
CA LEU A 269 1.94 -39.94 -31.44
C LEU A 269 2.71 -39.67 -30.14
N THR A 270 3.46 -38.59 -30.10
CA THR A 270 4.17 -38.15 -28.90
C THR A 270 3.31 -37.23 -28.01
N ILE A 271 3.63 -37.12 -26.74
CA ILE A 271 2.94 -36.23 -25.80
C ILE A 271 2.98 -34.77 -26.29
N GLU A 272 4.11 -34.32 -26.83
CA GLU A 272 4.24 -32.93 -27.35
C GLU A 272 3.35 -32.69 -28.57
N GLN A 273 3.28 -33.65 -29.48
CA GLN A 273 2.36 -33.57 -30.63
C GLN A 273 0.90 -33.57 -30.15
N SER A 274 0.57 -34.43 -29.19
CA SER A 274 -0.77 -34.46 -28.57
C SER A 274 -1.14 -33.13 -27.92
N ARG A 275 -0.24 -32.52 -27.18
CA ARG A 275 -0.45 -31.18 -26.61
C ARG A 275 -0.71 -30.14 -27.70
N LYS A 276 0.00 -30.19 -28.83
CA LYS A 276 -0.22 -29.30 -29.96
C LYS A 276 -1.61 -29.53 -30.57
N ILE A 277 -2.03 -30.76 -30.74
CA ILE A 277 -3.36 -31.15 -31.25
C ILE A 277 -4.45 -30.63 -30.31
N ILE A 278 -4.34 -30.83 -28.99
CA ILE A 278 -5.32 -30.36 -28.03
C ILE A 278 -5.41 -28.83 -28.03
N ARG A 279 -4.27 -28.13 -28.11
CA ARG A 279 -4.26 -26.65 -28.19
C ARG A 279 -4.95 -26.15 -29.45
N SER A 280 -4.92 -26.86 -30.57
CA SER A 280 -5.62 -26.51 -31.80
C SER A 280 -7.15 -26.52 -31.69
N LEU A 281 -7.71 -27.10 -30.61
CA LEU A 281 -9.13 -27.01 -30.32
C LEU A 281 -9.57 -25.56 -30.01
N SER A 282 -8.67 -24.73 -29.47
CA SER A 282 -8.98 -23.33 -29.24
C SER A 282 -9.19 -22.60 -30.56
N PRO A 283 -10.26 -21.79 -30.70
CA PRO A 283 -10.53 -21.01 -31.90
C PRO A 283 -9.37 -20.09 -32.31
N ASP A 284 -8.60 -19.66 -31.34
CA ASP A 284 -7.55 -18.66 -31.49
C ASP A 284 -6.15 -19.26 -31.68
N SER A 285 -6.05 -20.59 -31.64
CA SER A 285 -4.77 -21.26 -31.88
C SER A 285 -4.48 -21.35 -33.36
N PRO A 286 -3.21 -21.25 -33.78
CA PRO A 286 -2.87 -21.46 -35.17
C PRO A 286 -3.29 -22.89 -35.60
N PRO A 287 -3.81 -23.04 -36.81
CA PRO A 287 -4.20 -24.36 -37.30
C PRO A 287 -2.97 -25.30 -37.39
N LEU A 288 -3.23 -26.59 -37.27
CA LEU A 288 -2.18 -27.61 -37.49
C LEU A 288 -1.66 -27.50 -38.92
N GLN A 289 -0.36 -27.65 -39.08
CA GLN A 289 0.28 -27.66 -40.40
C GLN A 289 0.07 -29.04 -41.03
N GLU A 290 0.15 -29.15 -42.35
CA GLU A 290 -0.01 -30.41 -43.10
C GLU A 290 0.95 -31.51 -42.63
N THR A 291 2.12 -31.13 -42.09
CA THR A 291 3.14 -32.02 -41.53
C THR A 291 2.87 -32.45 -40.10
N ASP A 292 1.89 -31.84 -39.43
CA ASP A 292 1.61 -32.13 -38.03
C ASP A 292 0.83 -33.44 -37.89
N ALA A 293 1.21 -34.24 -36.92
CA ALA A 293 0.42 -35.38 -36.54
C ALA A 293 -1.00 -34.94 -36.15
N GLY A 294 -2.01 -35.66 -36.58
CA GLY A 294 -3.40 -35.37 -36.25
C GLY A 294 -4.03 -34.23 -37.03
N VAL A 295 -3.41 -33.71 -38.11
CA VAL A 295 -3.98 -32.66 -38.98
C VAL A 295 -5.34 -33.06 -39.56
N ASN A 296 -5.57 -34.36 -39.80
CA ASN A 296 -6.82 -34.91 -40.34
C ASN A 296 -7.88 -35.20 -39.26
N LEU A 297 -7.57 -35.00 -37.98
CA LEU A 297 -8.53 -35.20 -36.91
C LEU A 297 -9.51 -34.04 -36.84
N ARG A 298 -10.81 -34.36 -36.80
CA ARG A 298 -11.83 -33.34 -36.51
C ARG A 298 -11.79 -33.01 -35.03
N LYS A 299 -12.26 -31.82 -34.69
CA LYS A 299 -12.32 -31.35 -33.29
C LYS A 299 -13.16 -32.30 -32.41
N GLU A 300 -14.21 -32.85 -32.97
CA GLU A 300 -15.09 -33.83 -32.31
C GLU A 300 -14.34 -35.12 -31.97
N ASP A 301 -13.52 -35.65 -32.89
CA ASP A 301 -12.73 -36.84 -32.68
C ASP A 301 -11.67 -36.63 -31.59
N ILE A 302 -10.99 -35.43 -31.61
CA ILE A 302 -10.05 -35.05 -30.55
C ILE A 302 -10.75 -34.98 -29.21
N PHE A 303 -11.94 -34.38 -29.16
CA PHE A 303 -12.75 -34.24 -27.94
C PHE A 303 -13.14 -35.62 -27.38
N GLU A 304 -13.60 -36.56 -28.23
CA GLU A 304 -13.96 -37.90 -27.83
C GLU A 304 -12.74 -38.65 -27.24
N MET A 305 -11.55 -38.51 -27.86
CA MET A 305 -10.32 -39.13 -27.37
C MET A 305 -9.87 -38.59 -25.98
N ILE A 306 -10.10 -37.35 -25.67
CA ILE A 306 -9.76 -36.76 -24.37
C ILE A 306 -10.87 -36.92 -23.31
N GLN A 307 -12.07 -37.27 -23.70
CA GLN A 307 -13.24 -37.39 -22.83
C GLN A 307 -12.99 -38.24 -21.57
N PRO A 308 -12.29 -39.42 -21.64
CA PRO A 308 -12.00 -40.20 -20.43
C PRO A 308 -11.16 -39.45 -19.38
N ALA A 309 -10.26 -38.58 -19.83
CA ALA A 309 -9.48 -37.75 -18.91
C ALA A 309 -10.33 -36.63 -18.31
N LEU A 310 -11.21 -36.03 -19.11
CA LEU A 310 -12.18 -35.02 -18.62
C LEU A 310 -13.17 -35.61 -17.61
N GLU A 311 -13.63 -36.84 -17.83
CA GLU A 311 -14.51 -37.52 -16.90
C GLU A 311 -13.81 -37.79 -15.55
N ARG A 312 -12.54 -38.24 -15.59
CA ARG A 312 -11.76 -38.40 -14.36
C ARG A 312 -11.59 -37.06 -13.60
N LEU A 313 -11.33 -35.97 -14.33
CA LEU A 313 -11.24 -34.64 -13.76
C LEU A 313 -12.58 -34.22 -13.14
N SER A 314 -13.70 -34.33 -13.88
CA SER A 314 -15.04 -33.98 -13.42
C SER A 314 -15.42 -34.76 -12.16
N ARG A 315 -15.14 -36.03 -12.06
CA ARG A 315 -15.36 -36.83 -10.82
C ARG A 315 -14.54 -36.34 -9.63
N GLN A 316 -13.34 -35.81 -9.82
CA GLN A 316 -12.56 -35.22 -8.72
C GLN A 316 -13.16 -33.87 -8.29
N VAL A 317 -13.65 -33.09 -9.25
CA VAL A 317 -14.37 -31.84 -8.99
C VAL A 317 -15.66 -32.11 -8.23
N GLU A 318 -16.46 -33.10 -8.68
CA GLU A 318 -17.70 -33.53 -8.03
C GLU A 318 -17.47 -33.90 -6.55
N ARG A 319 -16.49 -34.73 -6.26
CA ARG A 319 -16.11 -35.07 -4.87
C ARG A 319 -15.77 -33.86 -4.02
N THR A 320 -15.18 -32.84 -4.64
CA THR A 320 -14.83 -31.60 -3.92
C THR A 320 -16.09 -30.78 -3.64
N ILE A 321 -17.03 -30.73 -4.60
CA ILE A 321 -18.32 -30.07 -4.45
C ILE A 321 -19.17 -30.76 -3.38
N GLU A 322 -19.21 -32.09 -3.37
CA GLU A 322 -19.88 -32.89 -2.33
C GLU A 322 -19.28 -32.63 -0.94
N HIS A 323 -17.96 -32.58 -0.86
CA HIS A 323 -17.27 -32.23 0.39
C HIS A 323 -17.65 -30.82 0.87
N TYR A 324 -17.68 -29.84 -0.03
CA TYR A 324 -18.12 -28.49 0.29
C TYR A 324 -19.56 -28.47 0.80
N ALA A 325 -20.48 -29.16 0.11
CA ALA A 325 -21.89 -29.26 0.50
C ALA A 325 -22.07 -29.90 1.90
N THR A 326 -21.20 -30.85 2.25
CA THR A 326 -21.18 -31.46 3.59
C THR A 326 -20.70 -30.46 4.66
N MET A 327 -19.70 -29.64 4.31
CA MET A 327 -19.17 -28.63 5.23
C MET A 327 -20.11 -27.43 5.42
N THR A 328 -20.90 -27.09 4.40
CA THR A 328 -21.75 -25.89 4.38
C THR A 328 -23.18 -26.30 3.99
N PRO A 329 -23.94 -26.93 4.90
CA PRO A 329 -25.31 -27.37 4.63
C PRO A 329 -26.21 -26.21 4.20
N GLY A 330 -26.88 -26.37 3.08
CA GLY A 330 -27.78 -25.36 2.53
C GLY A 330 -27.20 -24.46 1.46
N GLU A 331 -25.87 -24.39 1.32
CA GLU A 331 -25.24 -23.70 0.22
C GLU A 331 -24.98 -24.64 -0.95
N ARG A 332 -25.38 -24.20 -2.16
CA ARG A 332 -25.15 -24.95 -3.40
C ARG A 332 -24.38 -24.09 -4.38
N ILE A 333 -23.46 -24.72 -5.11
CA ILE A 333 -22.75 -24.06 -6.21
C ILE A 333 -23.76 -23.91 -7.37
N VAL A 334 -24.07 -22.68 -7.72
CA VAL A 334 -25.04 -22.34 -8.78
C VAL A 334 -24.38 -22.19 -10.15
N ARG A 335 -23.08 -21.86 -10.17
CA ARG A 335 -22.31 -21.69 -11.40
C ARG A 335 -20.87 -22.14 -11.22
N ILE A 336 -20.32 -22.80 -12.25
CA ILE A 336 -18.90 -23.11 -12.36
C ILE A 336 -18.30 -22.35 -13.54
N TYR A 337 -17.26 -21.57 -13.25
CA TYR A 337 -16.44 -20.94 -14.26
C TYR A 337 -15.28 -21.86 -14.62
N ILE A 338 -14.95 -21.92 -15.91
CA ILE A 338 -13.78 -22.65 -16.41
C ILE A 338 -12.73 -21.63 -16.81
N SER A 339 -11.50 -21.85 -16.37
CA SER A 339 -10.34 -21.02 -16.68
C SER A 339 -9.09 -21.86 -16.93
N GLY A 340 -8.03 -21.31 -17.51
CA GLY A 340 -6.78 -22.01 -17.79
C GLY A 340 -6.61 -22.42 -19.25
N ALA A 341 -5.87 -23.51 -19.50
CA ALA A 341 -5.40 -23.88 -20.83
C ALA A 341 -6.50 -24.28 -21.84
N MET A 342 -7.66 -24.76 -21.35
CA MET A 342 -8.73 -25.32 -22.18
C MET A 342 -10.06 -24.58 -22.08
N ASN A 343 -10.06 -23.40 -21.49
CA ASN A 343 -11.27 -22.65 -21.15
C ASN A 343 -12.07 -22.13 -22.36
N VAL A 344 -11.47 -22.10 -23.55
CA VAL A 344 -12.09 -21.47 -24.74
C VAL A 344 -12.81 -22.47 -25.62
N TYR A 345 -12.51 -23.78 -25.49
CA TYR A 345 -13.20 -24.80 -26.26
C TYR A 345 -14.55 -25.12 -25.61
N ARG A 346 -15.60 -24.55 -26.20
CA ARG A 346 -16.96 -24.60 -25.67
C ARG A 346 -17.48 -26.00 -25.31
N PRO A 347 -17.21 -27.08 -26.13
CA PRO A 347 -17.65 -28.43 -25.76
C PRO A 347 -17.06 -28.92 -24.42
N ILE A 348 -15.84 -28.55 -24.06
CA ILE A 348 -15.26 -28.89 -22.75
C ILE A 348 -16.01 -28.19 -21.62
N VAL A 349 -16.31 -26.89 -21.79
CA VAL A 349 -17.04 -26.10 -20.80
C VAL A 349 -18.44 -26.69 -20.57
N GLU A 350 -19.16 -26.99 -21.65
CA GLU A 350 -20.50 -27.58 -21.61
C GLU A 350 -20.46 -29.00 -21.02
N TYR A 351 -19.46 -29.81 -21.38
CA TYR A 351 -19.30 -31.14 -20.84
C TYR A 351 -19.10 -31.15 -19.32
N VAL A 352 -18.19 -30.34 -18.82
CA VAL A 352 -17.96 -30.22 -17.36
C VAL A 352 -19.22 -29.79 -16.65
N GLY A 353 -19.94 -28.79 -17.18
CA GLY A 353 -21.21 -28.35 -16.62
C GLY A 353 -22.27 -29.43 -16.59
N SER A 354 -22.43 -30.19 -17.69
CA SER A 354 -23.38 -31.28 -17.80
C SER A 354 -23.07 -32.44 -16.85
N GLN A 355 -21.79 -32.80 -16.71
CA GLN A 355 -21.36 -33.87 -15.79
C GLN A 355 -21.63 -33.51 -14.33
N LEU A 356 -21.48 -32.25 -13.97
CA LEU A 356 -21.70 -31.77 -12.60
C LEU A 356 -23.15 -31.34 -12.33
N GLY A 357 -24.00 -31.26 -13.34
CA GLY A 357 -25.36 -30.71 -13.21
C GLY A 357 -25.39 -29.24 -12.82
N ILE A 358 -24.34 -28.46 -13.15
CA ILE A 358 -24.17 -27.06 -12.75
C ILE A 358 -23.99 -26.21 -14.01
N SER A 359 -24.63 -25.02 -14.01
CA SER A 359 -24.42 -24.06 -15.10
C SER A 359 -22.96 -23.69 -15.23
N SER A 360 -22.37 -23.90 -16.42
CA SER A 360 -20.96 -23.62 -16.69
C SER A 360 -20.80 -22.40 -17.60
N ALA A 361 -19.72 -21.68 -17.40
CA ALA A 361 -19.33 -20.53 -18.22
C ALA A 361 -17.82 -20.38 -18.25
N VAL A 362 -17.32 -19.61 -19.19
CA VAL A 362 -15.91 -19.18 -19.24
C VAL A 362 -15.73 -17.96 -18.36
N LEU A 363 -14.64 -17.93 -17.59
CA LEU A 363 -14.27 -16.74 -16.81
C LEU A 363 -13.56 -15.73 -17.72
N ASP A 364 -14.32 -14.85 -18.36
CA ASP A 364 -13.79 -13.76 -19.21
C ASP A 364 -13.88 -12.40 -18.51
N PRO A 365 -12.80 -11.93 -17.87
CA PRO A 365 -12.81 -10.66 -17.14
C PRO A 365 -12.69 -9.44 -18.04
N LEU A 366 -12.38 -9.63 -19.32
CA LEU A 366 -12.20 -8.56 -20.31
C LEU A 366 -13.26 -8.61 -21.43
N ASN A 367 -14.48 -9.05 -21.10
CA ASN A 367 -15.53 -9.13 -22.10
C ASN A 367 -15.81 -7.76 -22.77
N GLU A 368 -16.39 -7.77 -23.98
CA GLU A 368 -16.51 -6.61 -24.88
C GLU A 368 -17.21 -5.37 -24.27
N GLN A 369 -18.04 -5.56 -23.25
CA GLN A 369 -18.78 -4.45 -22.61
C GLN A 369 -17.89 -3.55 -21.72
N LYS A 370 -16.68 -3.97 -21.40
CA LYS A 370 -15.71 -3.21 -20.59
C LYS A 370 -14.47 -2.81 -21.39
N SER A 371 -14.62 -2.70 -22.73
CA SER A 371 -13.56 -2.27 -23.62
C SER A 371 -13.11 -0.86 -23.26
N VAL A 372 -11.88 -0.78 -22.78
CA VAL A 372 -11.18 0.47 -22.52
C VAL A 372 -10.65 0.98 -23.84
N THR A 373 -10.96 2.22 -24.17
CA THR A 373 -10.29 2.99 -25.22
C THR A 373 -8.84 3.26 -24.80
N CYS A 374 -7.98 2.24 -24.88
CA CYS A 374 -6.54 2.44 -24.84
C CYS A 374 -6.05 2.57 -26.27
N PRO A 375 -5.65 3.76 -26.75
CA PRO A 375 -5.26 3.97 -28.14
C PRO A 375 -4.00 3.22 -28.58
N ASP A 376 -3.19 2.73 -27.64
CA ASP A 376 -1.90 2.08 -27.89
C ASP A 376 -1.85 0.59 -27.48
N VAL A 377 -2.98 -0.03 -27.20
CA VAL A 377 -3.01 -1.45 -26.81
C VAL A 377 -3.36 -2.28 -28.03
N GLU A 378 -2.49 -3.22 -28.39
CA GLU A 378 -2.78 -4.27 -29.38
C GLU A 378 -4.18 -4.84 -29.10
N ASP A 379 -5.04 -4.79 -30.12
CA ASP A 379 -6.38 -5.36 -30.04
C ASP A 379 -6.26 -6.84 -29.70
N ILE A 380 -6.58 -7.21 -28.45
CA ILE A 380 -6.61 -8.60 -28.02
C ILE A 380 -7.94 -9.18 -28.52
N GLY A 381 -8.03 -9.39 -29.83
CA GLY A 381 -9.19 -9.99 -30.48
C GLY A 381 -9.47 -11.43 -30.07
N CYS A 382 -8.48 -12.05 -29.40
CA CYS A 382 -8.48 -13.45 -29.03
C CYS A 382 -9.08 -13.68 -27.65
N ILE A 383 -10.14 -14.47 -27.56
CA ILE A 383 -10.82 -14.79 -26.29
C ILE A 383 -9.87 -15.46 -25.29
N SER A 384 -9.02 -16.38 -25.74
CA SER A 384 -8.04 -17.09 -24.91
C SER A 384 -7.11 -16.12 -24.19
N GLU A 385 -6.71 -15.07 -24.88
CA GLU A 385 -5.82 -14.08 -24.34
C GLU A 385 -6.51 -13.17 -23.31
N ARG A 386 -7.73 -12.73 -23.62
CA ARG A 386 -8.53 -11.94 -22.66
C ARG A 386 -8.68 -12.67 -21.33
N ILE A 387 -9.01 -13.96 -21.39
CA ILE A 387 -9.17 -14.82 -20.21
C ILE A 387 -7.86 -14.96 -19.45
N ALA A 388 -6.74 -15.11 -20.17
CA ALA A 388 -5.43 -15.25 -19.57
C ALA A 388 -4.95 -14.00 -18.79
N PHE A 389 -5.54 -12.85 -18.99
CA PHE A 389 -5.32 -11.65 -18.18
C PHE A 389 -6.06 -11.65 -16.83
N GLY A 390 -6.95 -12.63 -16.58
CA GLY A 390 -7.73 -12.70 -15.33
C GLY A 390 -6.90 -12.58 -14.06
N PRO A 391 -5.81 -13.35 -13.88
CA PRO A 391 -4.95 -13.22 -12.71
C PRO A 391 -4.31 -11.84 -12.58
N ALA A 392 -3.76 -11.27 -13.66
CA ALA A 392 -3.13 -9.96 -13.63
C ALA A 392 -4.15 -8.85 -13.33
N LEU A 393 -5.34 -8.92 -13.89
CA LEU A 393 -6.42 -7.97 -13.60
C LEU A 393 -6.91 -8.09 -12.15
N GLY A 394 -7.13 -9.30 -11.67
CA GLY A 394 -7.51 -9.52 -10.27
C GLY A 394 -6.48 -9.02 -9.27
N LEU A 395 -5.19 -9.12 -9.61
CA LEU A 395 -4.10 -8.51 -8.84
C LEU A 395 -4.10 -6.98 -8.94
N ALA A 396 -4.40 -6.40 -10.11
CA ALA A 396 -4.55 -4.96 -10.25
C ALA A 396 -5.72 -4.40 -9.43
N LEU A 397 -6.77 -5.18 -9.22
CA LEU A 397 -7.91 -4.86 -8.36
C LEU A 397 -7.63 -5.07 -6.86
N SER A 398 -6.41 -5.45 -6.49
CA SER A 398 -6.04 -5.66 -5.09
C SER A 398 -5.96 -4.35 -4.33
N ASP A 399 -6.38 -4.39 -3.08
CA ASP A 399 -6.15 -3.34 -2.10
C ASP A 399 -5.55 -3.92 -0.81
N SER A 400 -4.89 -3.07 -0.03
CA SER A 400 -4.21 -3.50 1.20
C SER A 400 -5.15 -3.86 2.35
N ASP A 401 -6.43 -3.48 2.26
CA ASP A 401 -7.38 -3.66 3.36
C ASP A 401 -8.22 -4.95 3.17
N HIS A 402 -8.42 -5.41 1.92
CA HIS A 402 -9.33 -6.52 1.62
C HIS A 402 -8.66 -7.70 0.90
N THR A 403 -7.52 -7.49 0.24
CA THR A 403 -6.84 -8.59 -0.46
C THR A 403 -5.83 -9.25 0.46
N PRO A 404 -5.89 -10.58 0.66
CA PRO A 404 -4.88 -11.32 1.41
C PRO A 404 -3.48 -11.06 0.83
N ASN A 405 -2.60 -10.50 1.66
CA ASN A 405 -1.26 -10.12 1.28
C ASN A 405 -0.23 -10.97 2.02
N LEU A 406 0.41 -11.89 1.31
CA LEU A 406 1.38 -12.83 1.85
C LEU A 406 2.70 -12.19 2.30
N MET A 407 2.90 -10.88 2.04
CA MET A 407 4.08 -10.16 2.54
C MET A 407 4.00 -9.87 4.04
N PHE A 408 2.81 -9.88 4.61
CA PHE A 408 2.55 -9.51 6.00
C PHE A 408 1.80 -10.62 6.72
N THR A 409 2.26 -10.97 7.89
CA THR A 409 1.55 -11.87 8.79
C THR A 409 0.52 -11.11 9.64
N TYR A 410 -0.39 -11.84 10.29
CA TYR A 410 -1.34 -11.23 11.24
C TYR A 410 -0.63 -10.43 12.35
N ARG A 411 0.60 -10.84 12.75
CA ARG A 411 1.43 -10.10 13.72
C ARG A 411 1.91 -8.77 13.17
N ASP A 412 2.34 -8.75 11.91
CA ASP A 412 2.77 -7.52 11.24
C ASP A 412 1.60 -6.54 11.06
N LYS A 413 0.42 -7.05 10.69
CA LYS A 413 -0.82 -6.27 10.56
C LYS A 413 -1.26 -5.67 11.92
N GLU A 414 -1.14 -6.45 13.01
CA GLU A 414 -1.43 -5.98 14.36
C GLU A 414 -0.46 -4.87 14.79
N ALA A 415 0.84 -5.05 14.53
CA ALA A 415 1.86 -4.04 14.80
C ALA A 415 1.59 -2.75 14.00
N GLN A 416 1.29 -2.86 12.70
CA GLN A 416 0.97 -1.71 11.85
C GLN A 416 -0.30 -0.98 12.32
N THR A 417 -1.35 -1.71 12.71
CA THR A 417 -2.58 -1.07 13.22
C THR A 417 -2.33 -0.35 14.54
N SER A 418 -1.47 -0.88 15.39
CA SER A 418 -1.06 -0.23 16.64
C SER A 418 -0.27 1.06 16.36
N ILE A 419 0.68 1.03 15.43
CA ILE A 419 1.44 2.20 14.99
C ILE A 419 0.50 3.26 14.36
N LYS A 420 -0.43 2.84 13.50
CA LYS A 420 -1.43 3.75 12.91
C LYS A 420 -2.26 4.46 13.99
N ARG A 421 -2.73 3.73 15.01
CA ARG A 421 -3.49 4.32 16.14
C ARG A 421 -2.65 5.30 16.94
N ILE A 422 -1.39 4.98 17.22
CA ILE A 422 -0.47 5.87 17.93
C ILE A 422 -0.25 7.14 17.10
N ASN A 423 0.05 7.01 15.80
CA ASN A 423 0.24 8.16 14.92
C ASN A 423 -1.03 9.02 14.82
N GLN A 424 -2.21 8.43 14.74
CA GLN A 424 -3.48 9.15 14.75
C GLN A 424 -3.70 9.89 16.08
N ALA A 425 -3.38 9.27 17.22
CA ALA A 425 -3.48 9.90 18.52
C ALA A 425 -2.50 11.09 18.65
N VAL A 426 -1.26 10.92 18.18
CA VAL A 426 -0.25 11.98 18.16
C VAL A 426 -0.70 13.12 17.24
N PHE A 427 -1.21 12.81 16.04
CA PHE A 427 -1.73 13.81 15.11
C PHE A 427 -2.94 14.55 15.69
N ALA A 428 -3.88 13.85 16.31
CA ALA A 428 -5.04 14.45 16.97
C ALA A 428 -4.61 15.37 18.13
N GLY A 429 -3.63 14.94 18.93
CA GLY A 429 -3.03 15.76 19.99
C GLY A 429 -2.38 17.03 19.43
N PHE A 430 -1.60 16.90 18.36
CA PHE A 430 -0.99 18.03 17.67
C PHE A 430 -2.04 19.01 17.14
N MET A 431 -3.08 18.51 16.46
CA MET A 431 -4.18 19.35 15.96
C MET A 431 -4.94 20.06 17.09
N ALA A 432 -5.14 19.40 18.24
CA ALA A 432 -5.75 20.01 19.40
C ALA A 432 -4.91 21.18 19.95
N VAL A 433 -3.58 21.00 20.03
CA VAL A 433 -2.65 22.07 20.45
C VAL A 433 -2.69 23.24 19.46
N VAL A 434 -2.66 22.98 18.15
CA VAL A 434 -2.76 24.03 17.11
C VAL A 434 -4.08 24.79 17.24
N LEU A 435 -5.18 24.10 17.49
CA LEU A 435 -6.50 24.72 17.67
C LEU A 435 -6.53 25.58 18.92
N ILE A 436 -5.99 25.11 20.05
CA ILE A 436 -5.89 25.89 21.30
C ILE A 436 -5.03 27.15 21.08
N CYS A 437 -3.88 27.03 20.43
CA CYS A 437 -3.02 28.17 20.09
C CYS A 437 -3.73 29.15 19.15
N SER A 438 -4.48 28.67 18.17
CA SER A 438 -5.26 29.53 17.26
C SER A 438 -6.36 30.29 17.99
N VAL A 439 -7.10 29.62 18.88
CA VAL A 439 -8.13 30.28 19.72
C VAL A 439 -7.49 31.30 20.67
N ALA A 440 -6.39 30.95 21.32
CA ALA A 440 -5.67 31.89 22.20
C ALA A 440 -5.15 33.10 21.42
N PHE A 441 -4.62 32.89 20.21
CA PHE A 441 -4.16 33.98 19.34
C PHE A 441 -5.31 34.93 18.91
N THR A 442 -6.44 34.35 18.50
CA THR A 442 -7.62 35.15 18.12
C THR A 442 -8.19 35.92 19.30
N TYR A 443 -8.25 35.29 20.49
CA TYR A 443 -8.66 35.93 21.72
C TYR A 443 -7.73 37.11 22.11
N GLN A 444 -6.40 36.89 22.06
CA GLN A 444 -5.42 37.95 22.32
C GLN A 444 -5.55 39.12 21.33
N ASN A 445 -5.70 38.81 20.03
CA ASN A 445 -5.93 39.85 19.03
C ASN A 445 -7.22 40.65 19.28
N HIS A 446 -8.28 39.98 19.72
CA HIS A 446 -9.52 40.65 20.07
C HIS A 446 -9.34 41.60 21.28
N VAL A 447 -8.68 41.11 22.34
CA VAL A 447 -8.37 41.92 23.54
C VAL A 447 -7.45 43.11 23.18
N ILE A 448 -6.44 42.89 22.34
CA ILE A 448 -5.53 43.95 21.88
C ILE A 448 -6.31 45.00 21.06
N SER A 449 -7.24 44.60 20.21
CA SER A 449 -8.05 45.53 19.41
C SER A 449 -8.98 46.37 20.29
N GLN A 450 -9.60 45.77 21.31
CA GLN A 450 -10.40 46.48 22.29
C GLN A 450 -9.58 47.52 23.09
N LYS A 451 -8.38 47.09 23.56
CA LYS A 451 -7.49 47.99 24.30
C LYS A 451 -6.95 49.14 23.43
N LYS A 452 -6.67 48.88 22.14
CA LYS A 452 -6.31 49.95 21.19
C LYS A 452 -7.44 50.94 20.97
N ALA A 453 -8.69 50.50 20.89
CA ALA A 453 -9.85 51.37 20.76
C ALA A 453 -10.06 52.21 22.03
N GLU A 454 -9.86 51.60 23.22
CA GLU A 454 -9.93 52.32 24.51
C GLU A 454 -8.83 53.37 24.62
N ILE A 455 -7.59 53.08 24.22
CA ILE A 455 -6.47 54.03 24.18
C ILE A 455 -6.77 55.19 23.22
N ALA A 456 -7.25 54.88 21.99
CA ALA A 456 -7.61 55.95 21.04
C ALA A 456 -8.75 56.85 21.54
N GLY A 457 -9.71 56.26 22.30
CA GLY A 457 -10.76 57.01 22.99
C GLY A 457 -10.19 57.97 24.06
N LEU A 458 -9.29 57.45 24.91
CA LEU A 458 -8.62 58.20 25.96
C LEU A 458 -7.67 59.29 25.40
N GLU A 459 -6.99 59.03 24.29
CA GLU A 459 -6.15 60.02 23.59
C GLU A 459 -7.00 61.15 23.02
N THR A 460 -8.18 60.88 22.47
CA THR A 460 -9.11 61.95 22.01
C THR A 460 -9.72 62.76 23.15
N GLU A 461 -9.97 62.12 24.29
CA GLU A 461 -10.46 62.79 25.49
C GLU A 461 -9.36 63.63 26.14
N SER A 462 -8.13 63.15 26.23
CA SER A 462 -6.95 63.88 26.70
C SER A 462 -6.61 65.06 25.80
N ALA A 463 -6.78 64.95 24.47
CA ALA A 463 -6.61 66.10 23.55
C ALA A 463 -7.65 67.22 23.72
N ARG A 464 -8.84 66.86 24.26
CA ARG A 464 -9.88 67.83 24.57
C ARG A 464 -9.62 68.62 25.87
N LEU A 465 -8.83 68.07 26.79
CA LEU A 465 -8.61 68.63 28.10
C LEU A 465 -7.44 69.62 28.16
N GLY A 466 -6.65 69.81 27.07
CA GLY A 466 -5.53 70.76 27.02
C GLY A 466 -4.43 70.51 28.08
N PRO A 467 -3.17 70.87 27.85
CA PRO A 467 -2.08 70.38 28.67
C PRO A 467 -1.99 71.02 30.04
N PRO A 468 -1.91 70.21 31.08
CA PRO A 468 -0.84 70.43 32.02
C PRO A 468 0.10 69.22 32.01
N VAL A 469 1.25 69.44 31.46
CA VAL A 469 2.34 68.44 31.53
C VAL A 469 2.89 68.46 32.95
N ASP A 470 2.32 67.61 33.78
CA ASP A 470 2.91 67.35 35.09
C ASP A 470 4.07 66.35 34.88
N ARG A 471 5.30 66.79 35.09
CA ARG A 471 6.54 66.07 34.94
C ARG A 471 6.54 64.74 35.71
N ASP A 472 5.85 64.69 36.86
CA ASP A 472 5.75 63.46 37.66
C ASP A 472 4.81 62.42 37.06
N GLN A 473 3.79 62.83 36.31
CA GLN A 473 2.92 61.93 35.58
C GLN A 473 3.64 61.31 34.38
N LEU A 474 4.50 62.08 33.69
CA LEU A 474 5.34 61.58 32.59
C LEU A 474 6.36 60.52 33.06
N LEU A 475 6.99 60.76 34.21
CA LEU A 475 7.93 59.83 34.83
C LEU A 475 7.24 58.56 35.29
N LYS A 476 6.02 58.61 35.83
CA LYS A 476 5.24 57.39 36.16
C LYS A 476 4.79 56.61 34.92
N LEU A 477 4.47 57.32 33.84
CA LEU A 477 4.11 56.64 32.57
C LEU A 477 5.32 55.92 31.94
N VAL A 478 6.49 56.58 31.94
CA VAL A 478 7.75 55.98 31.48
C VAL A 478 8.12 54.75 32.31
N ALA A 479 7.96 54.81 33.65
CA ALA A 479 8.19 53.68 34.53
C ALA A 479 7.24 52.50 34.23
N LYS A 480 5.96 52.79 33.92
CA LYS A 480 4.96 51.75 33.59
C LYS A 480 5.21 51.10 32.23
N VAL A 481 5.67 51.87 31.23
CA VAL A 481 6.08 51.37 29.92
C VAL A 481 7.33 50.49 30.05
N LYS A 482 8.30 50.90 30.88
CA LYS A 482 9.51 50.15 31.17
C LYS A 482 9.20 48.79 31.83
N GLN A 483 8.30 48.79 32.82
CA GLN A 483 7.84 47.60 33.51
C GLN A 483 7.09 46.63 32.54
N ARG A 484 6.33 47.15 31.58
CA ARG A 484 5.62 46.35 30.56
C ARG A 484 6.57 45.72 29.55
N ASN A 485 7.64 46.44 29.16
CA ASN A 485 8.70 45.90 28.32
C ASN A 485 9.51 44.80 29.01
N GLU A 486 9.74 44.92 30.32
CA GLU A 486 10.38 43.87 31.12
C GLU A 486 9.51 42.62 31.24
N LEU A 487 8.20 42.75 31.43
CA LEU A 487 7.27 41.65 31.41
C LEU A 487 7.26 40.92 30.03
N SER A 488 7.27 41.67 28.93
CA SER A 488 7.34 41.12 27.58
C SER A 488 8.62 40.30 27.36
N ARG A 489 9.74 40.77 27.90
CA ARG A 489 11.04 40.04 27.87
C ARG A 489 10.98 38.74 28.69
N VAL A 490 10.39 38.73 29.86
CA VAL A 490 10.22 37.55 30.71
C VAL A 490 9.38 36.47 29.99
N TYR A 491 8.38 36.86 29.21
CA TYR A 491 7.59 35.95 28.40
C TYR A 491 8.40 35.37 27.24
N ALA A 492 9.22 36.18 26.54
CA ALA A 492 10.08 35.70 25.46
C ALA A 492 11.08 34.63 25.95
N ASP A 493 11.72 34.86 27.10
CA ASP A 493 12.66 33.90 27.71
C ASP A 493 11.95 32.58 28.12
N ARG A 494 10.67 32.64 28.47
CA ARG A 494 9.88 31.45 28.87
C ARG A 494 9.55 30.52 27.71
N TYR A 495 9.48 31.03 26.48
CA TYR A 495 9.19 30.27 25.29
C TYR A 495 10.44 29.79 24.53
N LEU A 496 11.63 30.27 24.93
CA LEU A 496 12.89 29.93 24.27
C LEU A 496 13.10 28.41 24.18
N GLY A 497 12.80 27.69 25.24
CA GLY A 497 12.92 26.22 25.25
C GLY A 497 12.01 25.53 24.23
N MET A 498 10.79 26.05 24.04
CA MET A 498 9.85 25.50 23.04
C MET A 498 10.32 25.79 21.60
N VAL A 499 10.91 26.96 21.36
CA VAL A 499 11.49 27.32 20.07
C VAL A 499 12.67 26.41 19.74
N LEU A 500 13.55 26.17 20.70
CA LEU A 500 14.71 25.28 20.53
C LEU A 500 14.29 23.82 20.22
N ILE A 501 13.30 23.31 20.93
CA ILE A 501 12.76 21.96 20.69
C ILE A 501 12.09 21.87 19.31
N SER A 502 11.33 22.91 18.94
CA SER A 502 10.67 22.95 17.62
C SER A 502 11.68 22.97 16.49
N GLU A 503 12.76 23.74 16.64
CA GLU A 503 13.83 23.81 15.65
C GLU A 503 14.60 22.48 15.55
N LEU A 504 14.95 21.85 16.67
CA LEU A 504 15.54 20.52 16.68
C LEU A 504 14.66 19.49 15.97
N ALA A 505 13.36 19.53 16.24
CA ALA A 505 12.41 18.61 15.60
C ALA A 505 12.29 18.87 14.09
N ALA A 506 12.34 20.12 13.66
CA ALA A 506 12.28 20.50 12.24
C ALA A 506 13.53 20.07 11.45
N LEU A 507 14.70 20.15 12.09
CA LEU A 507 15.98 19.81 11.45
C LEU A 507 16.30 18.32 11.50
N THR A 508 15.53 17.51 12.22
CA THR A 508 15.82 16.09 12.41
C THR A 508 15.27 15.22 11.27
N PRO A 509 16.13 14.51 10.52
CA PRO A 509 15.72 13.60 9.47
C PRO A 509 14.95 12.39 10.02
N LYS A 510 14.09 11.78 9.20
CA LYS A 510 13.20 10.67 9.59
C LYS A 510 13.92 9.40 10.08
N HIS A 511 15.16 9.20 9.71
CA HIS A 511 15.98 8.06 10.10
C HIS A 511 16.77 8.29 11.39
N ILE A 512 16.66 9.48 12.01
CA ILE A 512 17.25 9.81 13.31
C ILE A 512 16.14 9.82 14.36
N ARG A 513 16.40 9.16 15.48
CA ARG A 513 15.48 9.11 16.64
C ARG A 513 16.22 9.53 17.89
N PHE A 514 15.66 10.48 18.60
CA PHE A 514 16.19 10.89 19.89
C PHE A 514 15.79 9.90 20.98
N THR A 515 16.72 9.62 21.88
CA THR A 515 16.54 8.81 23.06
C THR A 515 16.51 9.68 24.31
N ASP A 516 17.30 10.75 24.34
CA ASP A 516 17.30 11.71 25.42
C ASP A 516 17.63 13.12 24.94
N LEU A 517 17.06 14.12 25.64
CA LEU A 517 17.30 15.55 25.39
C LEU A 517 17.48 16.26 26.72
N LYS A 518 18.69 16.67 27.04
CA LYS A 518 19.02 17.36 28.27
C LYS A 518 19.40 18.81 27.98
N ILE A 519 18.70 19.74 28.59
CA ILE A 519 18.98 21.16 28.50
C ILE A 519 19.62 21.60 29.80
N THR A 520 20.87 22.05 29.74
CA THR A 520 21.61 22.55 30.89
C THR A 520 21.42 24.06 30.98
N LEU A 521 20.96 24.52 32.13
CA LEU A 521 20.80 25.93 32.44
C LEU A 521 22.04 26.41 33.20
N ALA A 522 22.64 27.51 32.76
CA ALA A 522 23.75 28.10 33.49
C ALA A 522 23.29 28.52 34.90
N PRO A 523 24.06 28.23 35.94
CA PRO A 523 23.79 28.75 37.28
C PRO A 523 23.84 30.28 37.24
N ALA A 524 22.84 30.93 37.82
CA ALA A 524 22.84 32.38 37.95
C ALA A 524 24.13 32.82 38.65
N SER A 525 25.00 33.53 37.93
CA SER A 525 26.22 34.08 38.53
C SER A 525 25.84 35.02 39.67
N ALA A 526 26.27 34.68 40.88
CA ALA A 526 26.18 35.56 42.06
C ALA A 526 27.15 36.72 41.86
N GLY A 527 26.69 37.76 41.17
CA GLY A 527 27.40 39.01 40.98
C GLY A 527 26.69 40.12 41.75
N ASP A 528 27.35 40.55 42.81
CA ASP A 528 27.20 41.78 43.55
C ASP A 528 25.87 42.04 44.27
N ALA A 529 25.97 42.10 45.58
CA ALA A 529 24.90 42.34 46.54
C ALA A 529 24.33 43.76 46.37
N GLY A 530 23.20 43.91 45.68
CA GLY A 530 22.54 45.20 45.62
C GLY A 530 21.22 45.34 44.89
N LYS A 531 20.88 44.42 43.99
CA LYS A 531 19.58 44.43 43.30
C LYS A 531 19.00 43.02 43.19
N LYS A 532 17.83 42.78 43.80
CA LYS A 532 16.98 41.62 43.57
C LYS A 532 16.41 41.67 42.15
N GLU A 533 17.25 41.40 41.12
CA GLU A 533 16.78 41.00 39.81
C GLU A 533 16.69 39.48 39.81
N ALA A 534 15.52 38.94 39.43
CA ALA A 534 15.32 37.53 39.29
C ALA A 534 16.38 36.96 38.37
N ALA A 535 17.21 36.08 38.90
CA ALA A 535 18.32 35.41 38.18
C ALA A 535 17.76 34.72 36.92
N LYS A 536 18.22 35.18 35.77
CA LYS A 536 17.80 34.63 34.48
C LYS A 536 18.47 33.28 34.29
N ALA A 537 17.64 32.23 34.16
CA ALA A 537 18.13 30.92 33.70
C ALA A 537 18.45 31.05 32.21
N ARG A 538 19.72 30.99 31.86
CA ARG A 538 20.18 30.95 30.46
C ARG A 538 20.41 29.51 30.05
N VAL A 539 19.95 29.17 28.85
CA VAL A 539 20.29 27.86 28.27
C VAL A 539 21.75 27.93 27.79
N GLU A 540 22.64 27.17 28.41
CA GLU A 540 24.07 27.16 28.09
C GLU A 540 24.42 26.07 27.10
N GLU A 541 23.85 24.90 27.31
CA GLU A 541 24.18 23.73 26.51
C GLU A 541 23.00 22.78 26.39
N ILE A 542 22.82 22.21 25.23
CA ILE A 542 21.87 21.16 24.95
C ILE A 542 22.63 19.88 24.65
N THR A 543 22.44 18.85 25.44
CA THR A 543 22.94 17.50 25.15
C THR A 543 21.83 16.69 24.51
N LEU A 544 22.09 16.19 23.31
CA LEU A 544 21.15 15.45 22.50
C LEU A 544 21.68 14.04 22.29
N GLU A 545 20.93 13.04 22.74
CA GLU A 545 21.25 11.63 22.57
C GLU A 545 20.26 10.98 21.61
N GLY A 546 20.73 10.16 20.70
CA GLY A 546 19.87 9.56 19.69
C GLY A 546 20.48 8.38 18.94
N LEU A 547 19.66 7.79 18.10
CA LEU A 547 19.99 6.65 17.27
C LEU A 547 19.77 6.99 15.80
N ILE A 548 20.74 6.64 14.96
CA ILE A 548 20.62 6.67 13.50
C ILE A 548 20.31 5.25 13.03
N LEU A 549 19.20 5.13 12.32
CA LEU A 549 18.71 3.86 11.79
C LEU A 549 18.97 3.81 10.28
N GLY A 550 19.50 2.70 9.79
CA GLY A 550 19.79 2.52 8.36
C GLY A 550 20.89 1.50 8.12
N GLU A 551 21.54 1.62 6.99
CA GLU A 551 22.69 0.79 6.63
C GLU A 551 23.97 1.32 7.29
N ARG A 552 24.80 0.41 7.79
CA ARG A 552 26.02 0.72 8.54
C ARG A 552 26.98 1.69 7.80
N GLU A 553 27.05 1.55 6.48
CA GLU A 553 27.92 2.40 5.65
C GLU A 553 27.48 3.88 5.58
N MET A 554 26.21 4.15 5.87
CA MET A 554 25.61 5.48 5.84
C MET A 554 25.59 6.19 7.20
N PHE A 555 25.95 5.52 8.28
CA PHE A 555 25.84 6.06 9.63
C PHE A 555 26.65 7.33 9.85
N GLU A 556 27.93 7.30 9.49
CA GLU A 556 28.82 8.46 9.66
C GLU A 556 28.41 9.63 8.75
N THR A 557 28.04 9.33 7.51
CA THR A 557 27.57 10.35 6.56
C THR A 557 26.26 11.00 7.05
N SER A 558 25.35 10.20 7.59
CA SER A 558 24.09 10.70 8.15
C SER A 558 24.32 11.55 9.41
N LEU A 559 25.24 11.15 10.28
CA LEU A 559 25.59 11.92 11.47
C LEU A 559 26.25 13.26 11.07
N ALA A 560 27.22 13.24 10.13
CA ALA A 560 27.87 14.43 9.64
C ALA A 560 26.87 15.40 8.96
N GLY A 561 25.98 14.89 8.10
CA GLY A 561 24.94 15.68 7.48
C GLY A 561 23.99 16.31 8.50
N TYR A 562 23.67 15.60 9.56
CA TYR A 562 22.81 16.10 10.63
C TYR A 562 23.51 17.20 11.47
N THR A 563 24.78 17.00 11.85
CA THR A 563 25.56 18.03 12.56
C THR A 563 25.69 19.32 11.73
N MET A 564 25.94 19.20 10.42
CA MET A 564 25.98 20.35 9.50
C MET A 564 24.61 21.06 9.42
N SER A 565 23.52 20.33 9.42
CA SER A 565 22.18 20.91 9.40
C SER A 565 21.87 21.67 10.70
N LEU A 566 22.33 21.17 11.84
CA LEU A 566 22.22 21.85 13.12
C LEU A 566 23.07 23.13 13.17
N GLU A 567 24.32 23.08 12.67
CA GLU A 567 25.20 24.24 12.61
C GLU A 567 24.73 25.34 11.64
N ALA A 568 23.94 24.97 10.63
CA ALA A 568 23.33 25.93 9.71
C ALA A 568 22.17 26.72 10.33
N SER A 569 21.62 26.28 11.47
CA SER A 569 20.55 27.01 12.17
C SER A 569 21.10 28.26 12.89
N PRO A 570 20.38 29.40 12.83
CA PRO A 570 20.78 30.60 13.55
C PRO A 570 20.65 30.48 15.08
N LEU A 571 20.02 29.43 15.59
CA LEU A 571 19.80 29.21 17.03
C LEU A 571 20.92 28.39 17.69
N PHE A 572 21.71 27.69 16.91
CA PHE A 572 22.71 26.75 17.42
C PHE A 572 24.14 27.18 17.00
N ARG A 573 25.05 27.09 17.96
CA ARG A 573 26.48 27.30 17.74
C ARG A 573 27.28 26.10 18.28
N GLN A 574 28.35 25.75 17.63
CA GLN A 574 29.30 24.73 18.08
C GLN A 574 28.60 23.40 18.41
N VAL A 575 28.18 22.69 17.37
CA VAL A 575 27.70 21.31 17.51
C VAL A 575 28.90 20.38 17.60
N ALA A 576 29.07 19.69 18.73
CA ALA A 576 30.18 18.77 18.95
C ALA A 576 29.67 17.36 19.20
N ILE A 577 30.27 16.39 18.53
CA ILE A 577 30.00 14.98 18.78
C ILE A 577 30.80 14.55 20.02
N GLN A 578 30.11 14.22 21.10
CA GLN A 578 30.72 13.74 22.33
C GLN A 578 30.99 12.24 22.30
N LYS A 579 30.07 11.49 21.67
CA LYS A 579 30.16 10.03 21.56
C LYS A 579 29.44 9.56 20.31
N ASN A 580 29.99 8.56 19.64
CA ASN A 580 29.32 7.78 18.62
C ASN A 580 29.74 6.30 18.77
N SER A 581 28.80 5.41 18.80
CA SER A 581 29.03 3.96 18.91
C SER A 581 27.95 3.20 18.16
N VAL A 582 28.35 2.16 17.45
CA VAL A 582 27.39 1.27 16.80
C VAL A 582 26.93 0.24 17.82
N GLU A 583 25.65 0.16 18.02
CA GLU A 583 25.03 -0.73 19.01
C GLU A 583 23.95 -1.59 18.35
N PRO A 584 23.72 -2.83 18.86
CA PRO A 584 22.64 -3.66 18.37
C PRO A 584 21.29 -3.01 18.71
N TYR A 585 20.42 -2.83 17.72
CA TYR A 585 19.09 -2.27 17.94
C TYR A 585 18.03 -3.07 17.19
N LEU A 586 17.06 -3.64 17.90
CA LEU A 586 16.00 -4.53 17.40
C LEU A 586 16.56 -5.74 16.63
N LYS A 587 16.48 -5.74 15.29
CA LYS A 587 17.00 -6.82 14.44
C LYS A 587 18.16 -6.38 13.54
N GLY A 588 18.79 -5.25 13.87
CA GLY A 588 19.89 -4.66 13.10
C GLY A 588 20.86 -3.91 14.00
N GLU A 589 21.63 -3.02 13.42
CA GLU A 589 22.55 -2.12 14.10
C GLU A 589 22.01 -0.69 13.98
N ALA A 590 22.31 0.13 14.96
CA ALA A 590 22.09 1.57 14.92
C ALA A 590 23.32 2.31 15.41
N LEU A 591 23.56 3.49 14.92
CA LEU A 591 24.60 4.35 15.45
C LEU A 591 24.00 5.17 16.60
N HIS A 592 24.44 4.89 17.81
CA HIS A 592 24.14 5.69 18.99
C HIS A 592 25.09 6.88 19.05
N PHE A 593 24.56 8.08 19.14
CA PHE A 593 25.32 9.32 19.19
C PHE A 593 24.89 10.22 20.35
N ILE A 594 25.84 11.01 20.82
CA ILE A 594 25.61 12.07 21.79
C ILE A 594 26.22 13.34 21.21
N LEU A 595 25.39 14.36 21.04
CA LEU A 595 25.81 15.70 20.59
C LEU A 595 25.69 16.70 21.73
N SER A 596 26.64 17.61 21.80
CA SER A 596 26.58 18.82 22.61
C SER A 596 26.41 20.01 21.68
N ILE A 597 25.40 20.83 21.96
CA ILE A 597 25.02 21.98 21.14
C ILE A 597 24.97 23.21 22.03
N LYS A 598 25.70 24.23 21.69
CA LYS A 598 25.62 25.55 22.35
C LYS A 598 24.57 26.41 21.66
N VAL A 599 23.78 27.13 22.44
CA VAL A 599 22.76 28.05 21.96
C VAL A 599 23.38 29.43 21.72
N GLU A 600 23.01 30.08 20.61
CA GLU A 600 23.49 31.43 20.31
C GLU A 600 22.87 32.43 21.27
N GLU A 601 23.71 33.23 21.91
CA GLU A 601 23.30 34.35 22.71
C GLU A 601 22.77 35.47 21.79
N GLN A 602 21.44 35.66 21.69
CA GLN A 602 20.91 36.79 20.96
C GLN A 602 21.27 38.06 21.72
N VAL A 603 22.30 38.74 21.22
CA VAL A 603 22.56 40.14 21.60
C VAL A 603 21.44 40.98 21.02
N HIS A 604 20.48 41.34 21.85
CA HIS A 604 19.46 42.32 21.46
C HIS A 604 20.10 43.70 21.41
N GLY A 605 20.26 44.24 20.17
CA GLY A 605 20.52 45.64 19.90
C GLY A 605 19.27 46.50 20.22
#